data_536057c6a17da91d34c196374269ca02
#
_entry.id   536057c6a17da91d34c196374269ca02
#
_cell.length_a   1.000
_cell.length_b   1.000
_cell.length_c   1.000
_cell.angle_alpha   90.00
_cell.angle_beta   90.00
_cell.angle_gamma   90.00
#
_symmetry.space_group_name_H-M   'P 1'
#
loop_
_entity.id
_entity.type
_entity.pdbx_description
1 polymer ?
#
loop_
_entity_poly.entity_id
_entity_poly.type
_entity_poly.pdbx_seq_one_letter_code
_entity_poly.pdbx_strand_id
1 'polypeptide(L)'
;RWSAERICAMDCPGFAIGGVAVGEQAEDIAKVVRFTAPLLPEAKPRYLMGVGYERDILAAVRAGVDMFDCVLPTRNGRNANAFTSRGQMRLRNAKYAEDPRPIEEGCDCEACR
;
A
#
# COMPACT_ATOMS: atom_id res chain seq x y z
N ARG A 1 -7.71 5.42 20.90
CA ARG A 1 -7.50 6.80 21.35
C ARG A 1 -6.52 6.86 22.52
N TRP A 2 -6.81 6.27 23.65
CA TRP A 2 -5.95 6.28 24.84
C TRP A 2 -4.48 5.84 24.54
N SER A 3 -4.29 4.77 23.74
CA SER A 3 -2.95 4.30 23.34
C SER A 3 -2.21 5.35 22.51
N ALA A 4 -2.88 5.97 21.52
CA ALA A 4 -2.29 7.01 20.67
C ALA A 4 -1.83 8.22 21.52
N GLU A 5 -2.66 8.68 22.46
CA GLU A 5 -2.34 9.79 23.35
C GLU A 5 -1.07 9.51 24.18
N ARG A 6 -0.93 8.30 24.72
CA ARG A 6 0.25 7.91 25.51
C ARG A 6 1.52 7.76 24.66
N ILE A 7 1.40 7.18 23.47
CA ILE A 7 2.53 7.00 22.56
C ILE A 7 2.99 8.35 22.01
N CYS A 8 2.06 9.24 21.66
CA CYS A 8 2.38 10.58 21.17
C CYS A 8 3.03 11.49 22.24
N ALA A 9 2.83 11.19 23.53
CA ALA A 9 3.53 11.88 24.62
C ALA A 9 5.02 11.48 24.73
N MET A 10 5.46 10.43 24.03
CA MET A 10 6.87 10.04 23.93
C MET A 10 7.56 10.88 22.85
N ASP A 11 8.81 11.24 23.07
CA ASP A 11 9.61 12.00 22.09
C ASP A 11 10.17 11.06 21.01
N CYS A 12 9.26 10.60 20.11
CA CYS A 12 9.60 9.77 18.96
C CYS A 12 9.77 10.63 17.70
N PRO A 13 10.68 10.27 16.78
CA PRO A 13 10.85 10.99 15.50
C PRO A 13 9.68 10.82 14.54
N GLY A 14 8.82 9.82 14.73
CA GLY A 14 7.64 9.51 13.94
C GLY A 14 6.78 8.44 14.59
N PHE A 15 5.63 8.13 14.00
CA PHE A 15 4.65 7.20 14.56
C PHE A 15 4.13 6.23 13.51
N ALA A 16 3.89 4.97 13.91
CA ALA A 16 3.38 3.94 13.03
C ALA A 16 1.95 3.51 13.42
N ILE A 17 1.16 3.22 12.39
CA ILE A 17 -0.14 2.55 12.49
C ILE A 17 0.07 1.11 12.01
N GLY A 18 -0.01 0.14 12.91
CA GLY A 18 0.18 -1.27 12.62
C GLY A 18 -1.00 -2.12 13.06
N GLY A 19 -0.95 -3.43 12.76
CA GLY A 19 -1.98 -4.39 13.14
C GLY A 19 -3.31 -4.26 12.39
N VAL A 20 -3.31 -3.64 11.21
CA VAL A 20 -4.51 -3.36 10.41
C VAL A 20 -4.50 -3.98 9.00
N ALA A 21 -3.46 -4.70 8.63
CA ALA A 21 -3.32 -5.34 7.32
C ALA A 21 -2.90 -6.81 7.47
N VAL A 22 -3.47 -7.51 8.46
CA VAL A 22 -3.17 -8.91 8.80
C VAL A 22 -4.35 -9.85 8.54
N GLY A 23 -5.32 -9.42 7.73
CA GLY A 23 -6.49 -10.22 7.35
C GLY A 23 -7.79 -9.42 7.29
N GLU A 24 -7.76 -8.14 7.66
CA GLU A 24 -8.92 -7.26 7.66
C GLU A 24 -9.34 -6.91 6.24
N GLN A 25 -10.63 -6.55 6.10
CA GLN A 25 -11.16 -6.02 4.84
C GLN A 25 -10.68 -4.57 4.63
N ALA A 26 -10.56 -4.16 3.38
CA ALA A 26 -10.12 -2.81 3.01
C ALA A 26 -10.92 -1.68 3.68
N GLU A 27 -12.22 -1.91 3.87
CA GLU A 27 -13.10 -0.93 4.54
C GLU A 27 -12.72 -0.73 6.02
N ASP A 28 -12.33 -1.80 6.70
CA ASP A 28 -11.92 -1.74 8.10
C ASP A 28 -10.55 -1.10 8.25
N ILE A 29 -9.62 -1.38 7.34
CA ILE A 29 -8.34 -0.68 7.24
C ILE A 29 -8.58 0.83 7.10
N ALA A 30 -9.44 1.22 6.15
CA ALA A 30 -9.75 2.63 5.92
C ALA A 30 -10.43 3.32 7.11
N LYS A 31 -11.28 2.61 7.86
CA LYS A 31 -11.91 3.14 9.10
C LYS A 31 -10.85 3.38 10.18
N VAL A 32 -9.99 2.39 10.45
CA VAL A 32 -8.94 2.50 11.46
C VAL A 32 -7.97 3.62 11.11
N VAL A 33 -7.55 3.72 9.86
CA VAL A 33 -6.61 4.77 9.41
C VAL A 33 -7.23 6.16 9.56
N ARG A 34 -8.46 6.36 9.08
CA ARG A 34 -9.18 7.64 9.20
C ARG A 34 -9.40 8.06 10.66
N PHE A 35 -9.56 7.10 11.56
CA PHE A 35 -9.69 7.37 12.99
C PHE A 35 -8.34 7.66 13.64
N THR A 36 -7.28 6.92 13.28
CA THR A 36 -6.01 6.94 14.02
C THR A 36 -5.05 8.02 13.52
N ALA A 37 -4.95 8.21 12.20
CA ALA A 37 -3.97 9.14 11.62
C ALA A 37 -4.13 10.59 12.14
N PRO A 38 -5.35 11.15 12.30
CA PRO A 38 -5.52 12.49 12.86
C PRO A 38 -5.17 12.61 14.35
N LEU A 39 -5.03 11.48 15.07
CA LEU A 39 -4.59 11.49 16.47
C LEU A 39 -3.07 11.62 16.62
N LEU A 40 -2.33 11.38 15.54
CA LEU A 40 -0.87 11.45 15.51
C LEU A 40 -0.42 12.89 15.20
N PRO A 41 0.73 13.36 15.72
CA PRO A 41 1.26 14.68 15.45
C PRO A 41 1.45 14.94 13.94
N GLU A 42 0.94 16.08 13.45
CA GLU A 42 1.02 16.45 12.04
C GLU A 42 2.46 16.76 11.59
N ALA A 43 3.27 17.29 12.50
CA ALA A 43 4.66 17.66 12.24
C ALA A 43 5.65 16.49 12.25
N LYS A 44 5.16 15.25 12.47
CA LYS A 44 6.01 14.05 12.52
C LYS A 44 5.54 13.02 11.51
N PRO A 45 6.45 12.25 10.87
CA PRO A 45 6.09 11.21 9.89
C PRO A 45 5.10 10.19 10.47
N ARG A 46 4.08 9.87 9.69
CA ARG A 46 3.04 8.88 9.98
C ARG A 46 3.18 7.71 9.03
N TYR A 47 3.47 6.55 9.57
CA TYR A 47 3.76 5.34 8.80
C TYR A 47 2.64 4.31 8.94
N LEU A 48 2.08 3.85 7.83
CA LEU A 48 1.09 2.77 7.79
C LEU A 48 1.74 1.48 7.30
N MET A 49 1.77 0.47 8.18
CA MET A 49 2.47 -0.79 7.94
C MET A 49 1.66 -1.76 7.09
N GLY A 50 2.31 -2.37 6.08
CA GLY A 50 1.80 -3.52 5.34
C GLY A 50 0.70 -3.22 4.31
N VAL A 51 0.44 -1.96 4.00
CA VAL A 51 -0.62 -1.53 3.04
C VAL A 51 0.01 -1.12 1.72
N GLY A 52 -0.46 -1.72 0.61
CA GLY A 52 0.14 -1.51 -0.71
C GLY A 52 -0.80 -1.57 -1.91
N TYR A 53 -2.10 -1.79 -1.73
CA TYR A 53 -3.05 -1.57 -2.81
C TYR A 53 -3.25 -0.07 -3.04
N GLU A 54 -3.27 0.35 -4.30
CA GLU A 54 -3.39 1.75 -4.72
C GLU A 54 -4.57 2.48 -4.09
N ARG A 55 -5.72 1.82 -4.03
CA ARG A 55 -6.94 2.32 -3.39
C ARG A 55 -6.72 2.67 -1.92
N ASP A 56 -6.05 1.77 -1.20
CA ASP A 56 -5.86 1.88 0.25
C ASP A 56 -4.77 2.92 0.56
N ILE A 57 -3.72 3.00 -0.29
CA ILE A 57 -2.70 4.06 -0.21
C ILE A 57 -3.34 5.43 -0.40
N LEU A 58 -4.16 5.63 -1.45
CA LEU A 58 -4.82 6.90 -1.69
C LEU A 58 -5.75 7.31 -0.55
N ALA A 59 -6.48 6.35 0.01
CA ALA A 59 -7.35 6.60 1.17
C ALA A 59 -6.53 7.00 2.42
N ALA A 60 -5.38 6.37 2.63
CA ALA A 60 -4.51 6.65 3.77
C ALA A 60 -3.77 7.99 3.63
N VAL A 61 -3.28 8.33 2.44
CA VAL A 61 -2.68 9.67 2.16
C VAL A 61 -3.69 10.78 2.44
N ARG A 62 -4.94 10.60 2.00
CA ARG A 62 -6.03 11.56 2.32
C ARG A 62 -6.30 11.70 3.82
N ALA A 63 -5.97 10.68 4.60
CA ALA A 63 -6.09 10.70 6.07
C ALA A 63 -4.84 11.26 6.77
N GLY A 64 -3.79 11.62 6.02
CA GLY A 64 -2.56 12.22 6.55
C GLY A 64 -1.45 11.21 6.86
N VAL A 65 -1.42 10.06 6.18
CA VAL A 65 -0.30 9.10 6.25
C VAL A 65 0.77 9.47 5.21
N ASP A 66 2.03 9.38 5.60
CA ASP A 66 3.19 9.81 4.78
C ASP A 66 3.99 8.64 4.22
N MET A 67 4.04 7.50 4.93
CA MET A 67 4.94 6.39 4.63
C MET A 67 4.21 5.06 4.61
N PHE A 68 4.67 4.16 3.72
CA PHE A 68 4.10 2.83 3.52
C PHE A 68 5.20 1.81 3.28
N ASP A 69 4.93 0.54 3.62
CA ASP A 69 5.64 -0.62 3.09
C ASP A 69 4.64 -1.68 2.63
N CYS A 70 5.03 -2.48 1.67
CA CYS A 70 4.21 -3.63 1.28
C CYS A 70 5.01 -4.66 0.49
N VAL A 71 4.75 -5.94 0.77
CA VAL A 71 5.30 -7.05 -0.01
C VAL A 71 4.53 -7.31 -1.32
N LEU A 72 3.44 -6.59 -1.55
CA LEU A 72 2.50 -6.86 -2.63
C LEU A 72 3.15 -6.86 -4.02
N PRO A 73 4.00 -5.90 -4.41
CA PRO A 73 4.62 -5.89 -5.74
C PRO A 73 5.48 -7.13 -5.99
N THR A 74 6.35 -7.48 -5.05
CA THR A 74 7.23 -8.64 -5.18
C THR A 74 6.48 -9.97 -5.07
N ARG A 75 5.46 -10.05 -4.23
CA ARG A 75 4.58 -11.22 -4.13
C ARG A 75 3.81 -11.43 -5.43
N ASN A 76 3.25 -10.39 -6.00
CA ASN A 76 2.53 -10.46 -7.26
C ASN A 76 3.47 -10.83 -8.42
N GLY A 77 4.67 -10.26 -8.49
CA GLY A 77 5.67 -10.65 -9.48
C GLY A 77 6.01 -12.15 -9.43
N ARG A 78 6.25 -12.70 -8.22
CA ARG A 78 6.47 -14.16 -8.05
C ARG A 78 5.29 -15.01 -8.49
N ASN A 79 4.09 -14.49 -8.39
CA ASN A 79 2.86 -15.17 -8.82
C ASN A 79 2.47 -14.87 -10.27
N ALA A 80 3.36 -14.23 -11.04
CA ALA A 80 3.11 -13.81 -12.41
C ALA A 80 1.84 -12.93 -12.54
N ASN A 81 1.67 -12.02 -11.60
CA ASN A 81 0.62 -11.01 -11.63
C ASN A 81 1.27 -9.62 -11.71
N ALA A 82 0.99 -8.87 -12.76
CA ALA A 82 1.49 -7.53 -12.99
C ALA A 82 0.40 -6.48 -12.77
N PHE A 83 0.80 -5.33 -12.22
CA PHE A 83 -0.04 -4.13 -12.18
C PHE A 83 0.21 -3.32 -13.46
N THR A 84 -0.85 -2.87 -14.09
CA THR A 84 -0.81 -2.01 -15.27
C THR A 84 -1.77 -0.83 -15.10
N SER A 85 -1.67 0.19 -15.94
CA SER A 85 -2.62 1.32 -15.95
C SER A 85 -4.06 0.90 -16.21
N ARG A 86 -4.27 -0.29 -16.78
CA ARG A 86 -5.57 -0.89 -17.07
C ARG A 86 -6.04 -1.91 -16.02
N GLY A 87 -5.30 -2.04 -14.92
CA GLY A 87 -5.58 -2.99 -13.84
C GLY A 87 -4.57 -4.15 -13.78
N GLN A 88 -4.96 -5.23 -13.12
CA GLN A 88 -4.07 -6.38 -12.92
C GLN A 88 -4.09 -7.33 -14.11
N MET A 89 -2.91 -7.80 -14.52
CA MET A 89 -2.69 -8.76 -15.59
C MET A 89 -2.10 -10.05 -15.02
N ARG A 90 -2.80 -11.18 -15.22
CA ARG A 90 -2.29 -12.52 -14.84
C ARG A 90 -1.52 -13.10 -16.03
N LEU A 91 -0.19 -13.02 -15.97
CA LEU A 91 0.71 -13.44 -17.07
C LEU A 91 0.68 -14.96 -17.32
N ARG A 92 0.20 -15.77 -16.37
CA ARG A 92 0.01 -17.23 -16.54
C ARG A 92 -1.17 -17.60 -17.43
N ASN A 93 -2.01 -16.65 -17.84
CA ASN A 93 -3.12 -16.96 -18.76
C ASN A 93 -2.55 -17.35 -20.12
N ALA A 94 -3.08 -18.43 -20.71
CA ALA A 94 -2.61 -18.98 -21.99
C ALA A 94 -2.55 -17.94 -23.12
N LYS A 95 -3.39 -16.94 -23.12
CA LYS A 95 -3.39 -15.84 -24.10
C LYS A 95 -2.09 -15.01 -24.14
N TYR A 96 -1.25 -15.11 -23.10
CA TYR A 96 0.02 -14.39 -23.00
C TYR A 96 1.25 -15.31 -23.22
N ALA A 97 1.04 -16.62 -23.44
CA ALA A 97 2.14 -17.59 -23.51
C ALA A 97 3.11 -17.29 -24.66
N GLU A 98 2.61 -16.77 -25.77
CA GLU A 98 3.39 -16.44 -26.97
C GLU A 98 3.23 -14.95 -27.36
N ASP A 99 2.80 -14.09 -26.44
CA ASP A 99 2.61 -12.67 -26.69
C ASP A 99 3.96 -11.93 -26.60
N PRO A 100 4.53 -11.42 -27.72
CA PRO A 100 5.82 -10.75 -27.74
C PRO A 100 5.76 -9.28 -27.28
N ARG A 101 4.56 -8.79 -26.97
CA ARG A 101 4.38 -7.38 -26.59
C ARG A 101 4.80 -7.14 -25.14
N PRO A 102 5.26 -5.94 -24.79
CA PRO A 102 5.51 -5.58 -23.41
C PRO A 102 4.26 -5.71 -22.54
N ILE A 103 4.43 -5.89 -21.24
CA ILE A 103 3.32 -5.95 -20.27
C ILE A 103 2.46 -4.68 -20.38
N GLU A 104 3.11 -3.53 -20.58
CA GLU A 104 2.43 -2.25 -20.79
C GLU A 104 3.20 -1.42 -21.84
N GLU A 105 2.51 -1.04 -22.91
CA GLU A 105 3.07 -0.20 -23.96
C GLU A 105 3.43 1.20 -23.40
N GLY A 106 4.61 1.69 -23.75
CA GLY A 106 5.10 2.99 -23.29
C GLY A 106 5.68 3.00 -21.87
N CYS A 107 5.68 1.86 -21.16
CA CYS A 107 6.37 1.72 -19.89
C CYS A 107 7.86 1.49 -20.10
N ASP A 108 8.71 2.23 -19.39
CA ASP A 108 10.18 2.17 -19.48
C ASP A 108 10.84 1.29 -18.41
N CYS A 109 10.06 0.56 -17.60
CA CYS A 109 10.61 -0.32 -16.58
C CYS A 109 11.29 -1.57 -17.21
N GLU A 110 12.20 -2.18 -16.44
CA GLU A 110 12.99 -3.35 -16.87
C GLU A 110 12.12 -4.55 -17.31
N ALA A 111 10.90 -4.70 -16.78
CA ALA A 111 10.00 -5.80 -17.12
C ALA A 111 9.25 -5.57 -18.44
N CYS A 112 9.19 -4.32 -18.93
CA CYS A 112 8.52 -3.96 -20.19
C CYS A 112 9.49 -3.72 -21.35
N ARG A 113 10.79 -3.58 -21.06
CA ARG A 113 11.87 -3.49 -22.05
C ARG A 113 12.30 -4.88 -22.51
#